data_35310d2bcada44e25c08e6bd257a4065
#
_entry.id   35310d2bcada44e25c08e6bd257a4065
#
_cell.length_a   1.000
_cell.length_b   1.000
_cell.length_c   1.000
_cell.angle_alpha   90.00
_cell.angle_beta   90.00
_cell.angle_gamma   90.00
#
_symmetry.space_group_name_H-M   'P 1'
#
loop_
_entity.id
_entity.type
_entity.pdbx_description
1 polymer ?
#
loop_
_entity_poly.entity_id
_entity_poly.type
_entity_poly.pdbx_seq_one_letter_code
_entity_poly.pdbx_strand_id
1 'polypeptide(L)'
;VGEVKTKQAPVFETVEKTPAPNKATLYETADIAPVGTPEQFYLPETVPVIQSLAVLILSAEAPISRNALVHKLIGAWGITRSGDRTDKVLADVFRMIDKRITIDENNAFFWLGKQNPDTYDIYRPADIQGNKRELTEIPSEEIISAVTEVLSEQIGLSRADLIRETAKKF
;
A
#
# COMPACT_ATOMS: atom_id res chain seq x y z
N VAL A 1 65.51 0.66 -29.54
CA VAL A 1 64.54 1.74 -29.35
C VAL A 1 63.17 1.09 -29.29
N GLY A 2 62.61 0.92 -28.06
CA GLY A 2 61.35 0.28 -27.84
C GLY A 2 60.27 1.33 -27.58
N GLU A 3 59.20 1.31 -28.37
CA GLU A 3 58.03 2.17 -28.18
C GLU A 3 57.22 1.73 -26.94
N VAL A 4 57.07 2.64 -26.00
CA VAL A 4 56.21 2.49 -24.85
C VAL A 4 54.75 2.81 -25.28
N LYS A 5 53.91 1.78 -25.43
CA LYS A 5 52.47 1.97 -25.63
C LYS A 5 51.82 2.42 -24.31
N THR A 6 51.48 3.67 -24.24
CA THR A 6 50.67 4.25 -23.16
C THR A 6 49.27 3.63 -23.21
N LYS A 7 48.89 2.84 -22.20
CA LYS A 7 47.51 2.39 -22.02
C LYS A 7 46.65 3.60 -21.59
N GLN A 8 45.71 4.00 -22.44
CA GLN A 8 44.69 4.95 -22.08
C GLN A 8 43.80 4.34 -20.99
N ALA A 9 43.58 5.08 -19.90
CA ALA A 9 42.63 4.72 -18.87
C ALA A 9 41.17 4.75 -19.44
N PRO A 10 40.29 3.84 -18.99
CA PRO A 10 38.93 3.84 -19.45
C PRO A 10 38.24 5.15 -19.04
N VAL A 11 37.67 5.86 -20.02
CA VAL A 11 36.82 7.03 -19.81
C VAL A 11 35.47 6.49 -19.35
N PHE A 12 35.15 6.71 -18.10
CA PHE A 12 33.80 6.47 -17.60
C PHE A 12 32.94 7.64 -18.07
N GLU A 13 32.04 7.38 -19.01
CA GLU A 13 30.98 8.33 -19.35
C GLU A 13 30.09 8.50 -18.11
N THR A 14 30.05 9.73 -17.60
CA THR A 14 29.10 10.12 -16.57
C THR A 14 27.73 10.18 -17.22
N VAL A 15 26.95 9.10 -17.08
CA VAL A 15 25.54 9.11 -17.47
C VAL A 15 24.84 10.14 -16.55
N GLU A 16 24.42 11.27 -17.11
CA GLU A 16 23.57 12.21 -16.41
C GLU A 16 22.27 11.47 -16.03
N LYS A 17 22.13 11.18 -14.72
CA LYS A 17 20.93 10.55 -14.17
C LYS A 17 19.81 11.58 -14.23
N THR A 18 18.87 11.40 -15.14
CA THR A 18 17.56 12.05 -15.05
C THR A 18 16.94 11.68 -13.69
N PRO A 19 16.53 12.66 -12.85
CA PRO A 19 15.88 12.32 -11.59
C PRO A 19 14.67 11.42 -11.88
N ALA A 20 14.60 10.29 -11.19
CA ALA A 20 13.43 9.42 -11.28
C ALA A 20 12.19 10.22 -10.85
N PRO A 21 11.04 10.05 -11.50
CA PRO A 21 9.82 10.73 -11.09
C PRO A 21 9.52 10.40 -9.62
N ASN A 22 9.13 11.42 -8.85
CA ASN A 22 8.74 11.24 -7.46
C ASN A 22 7.52 10.31 -7.41
N LYS A 23 7.70 9.15 -6.81
CA LYS A 23 6.67 8.09 -6.69
C LYS A 23 5.84 8.21 -5.42
N ALA A 24 6.12 9.20 -4.58
CA ALA A 24 5.41 9.44 -3.34
C ALA A 24 4.02 10.07 -3.59
N THR A 25 3.00 9.47 -2.99
CA THR A 25 1.64 10.04 -2.90
C THR A 25 1.22 9.95 -1.44
N LEU A 26 0.71 11.03 -0.84
CA LEU A 26 0.30 10.99 0.55
C LEU A 26 -0.77 9.92 0.79
N TYR A 27 -0.64 9.20 1.91
CA TYR A 27 -1.65 8.26 2.34
C TYR A 27 -2.85 9.02 2.89
N GLU A 28 -3.98 8.92 2.22
CA GLU A 28 -5.24 9.51 2.64
C GLU A 28 -6.14 8.43 3.24
N THR A 29 -6.80 8.74 4.35
CA THR A 29 -7.76 7.85 5.01
C THR A 29 -9.18 8.24 4.63
N ALA A 30 -10.04 7.25 4.44
CA ALA A 30 -11.47 7.51 4.24
C ALA A 30 -12.07 8.10 5.52
N ASP A 31 -12.85 9.17 5.36
CA ASP A 31 -13.68 9.72 6.44
C ASP A 31 -14.95 8.87 6.60
N ILE A 32 -15.06 8.21 7.74
CA ILE A 32 -16.13 7.24 8.02
C ILE A 32 -16.91 7.70 9.23
N ALA A 33 -18.13 8.16 8.98
CA ALA A 33 -19.11 8.44 10.06
C ALA A 33 -19.70 7.14 10.62
N PRO A 34 -20.09 7.10 11.90
CA PRO A 34 -20.89 5.99 12.44
C PRO A 34 -22.16 5.78 11.62
N VAL A 35 -22.44 4.53 11.26
CA VAL A 35 -23.59 4.17 10.39
C VAL A 35 -24.74 3.57 11.18
N GLY A 36 -24.46 2.78 12.21
CA GLY A 36 -25.49 2.10 12.98
C GLY A 36 -24.97 1.39 14.22
N THR A 37 -25.79 0.48 14.75
CA THR A 37 -25.45 -0.33 15.92
C THR A 37 -24.90 -1.70 15.51
N PRO A 38 -24.18 -2.42 16.43
CA PRO A 38 -23.66 -3.75 16.14
C PRO A 38 -24.73 -4.75 15.68
N GLU A 39 -25.95 -4.66 16.19
CA GLU A 39 -27.05 -5.56 15.83
C GLU A 39 -27.49 -5.34 14.38
N GLN A 40 -27.52 -4.09 13.95
CA GLN A 40 -27.93 -3.71 12.60
C GLN A 40 -26.96 -4.18 11.53
N PHE A 41 -25.67 -4.36 11.87
CA PHE A 41 -24.66 -4.87 10.93
C PHE A 41 -25.04 -6.20 10.29
N TYR A 42 -25.78 -7.04 11.00
CA TYR A 42 -26.13 -8.40 10.59
C TYR A 42 -27.47 -8.51 9.85
N LEU A 43 -28.14 -7.39 9.62
CA LEU A 43 -29.41 -7.37 8.91
C LEU A 43 -29.17 -7.45 7.39
N PRO A 44 -29.96 -8.22 6.64
CA PRO A 44 -29.79 -8.35 5.19
C PRO A 44 -29.85 -7.00 4.45
N GLU A 45 -30.68 -6.08 4.89
CA GLU A 45 -30.82 -4.74 4.32
C GLU A 45 -29.57 -3.87 4.51
N THR A 46 -28.68 -4.23 5.42
CA THR A 46 -27.42 -3.49 5.67
C THR A 46 -26.31 -3.86 4.68
N VAL A 47 -26.40 -5.01 4.02
CA VAL A 47 -25.39 -5.49 3.07
C VAL A 47 -25.05 -4.46 1.98
N PRO A 48 -26.01 -3.81 1.30
CA PRO A 48 -25.70 -2.77 0.31
C PRO A 48 -25.00 -1.55 0.90
N VAL A 49 -25.28 -1.21 2.16
CA VAL A 49 -24.65 -0.10 2.87
C VAL A 49 -23.19 -0.44 3.17
N ILE A 50 -22.93 -1.66 3.67
CA ILE A 50 -21.57 -2.16 3.92
C ILE A 50 -20.79 -2.20 2.60
N GLN A 51 -21.41 -2.63 1.51
CA GLN A 51 -20.78 -2.66 0.18
C GLN A 51 -20.40 -1.25 -0.29
N SER A 52 -21.31 -0.28 -0.17
CA SER A 52 -21.03 1.11 -0.54
C SER A 52 -19.90 1.71 0.28
N LEU A 53 -19.88 1.44 1.58
CA LEU A 53 -18.82 1.88 2.48
C LEU A 53 -17.47 1.22 2.14
N ALA A 54 -17.46 -0.08 1.82
CA ALA A 54 -16.25 -0.77 1.41
C ALA A 54 -15.67 -0.20 0.11
N VAL A 55 -16.53 0.13 -0.87
CA VAL A 55 -16.09 0.80 -2.10
C VAL A 55 -15.54 2.19 -1.82
N LEU A 56 -16.13 2.95 -0.92
CA LEU A 56 -15.65 4.28 -0.50
C LEU A 56 -14.24 4.16 0.11
N ILE A 57 -14.05 3.23 1.05
CA ILE A 57 -12.75 2.99 1.69
C ILE A 57 -11.70 2.56 0.64
N LEU A 58 -12.04 1.61 -0.22
CA LEU A 58 -11.15 1.16 -1.29
C LEU A 58 -10.79 2.28 -2.25
N SER A 59 -11.72 3.18 -2.56
CA SER A 59 -11.46 4.31 -3.45
C SER A 59 -10.46 5.32 -2.88
N ALA A 60 -10.43 5.48 -1.57
CA ALA A 60 -9.51 6.38 -0.88
C ALA A 60 -8.17 5.69 -0.53
N GLU A 61 -8.22 4.43 -0.08
CA GLU A 61 -7.11 3.79 0.61
C GLU A 61 -6.49 2.58 -0.11
N ALA A 62 -7.06 2.12 -1.23
CA ALA A 62 -6.45 0.98 -1.92
C ALA A 62 -5.07 1.31 -2.52
N PRO A 63 -4.10 0.39 -2.44
CA PRO A 63 -4.18 -0.93 -1.82
C PRO A 63 -4.27 -0.89 -0.29
N ILE A 64 -5.15 -1.69 0.29
CA ILE A 64 -5.38 -1.74 1.74
C ILE A 64 -5.37 -3.18 2.24
N SER A 65 -4.80 -3.44 3.42
CA SER A 65 -4.84 -4.76 4.02
C SER A 65 -6.29 -5.16 4.36
N ARG A 66 -6.59 -6.47 4.24
CA ARG A 66 -7.89 -7.00 4.62
C ARG A 66 -8.25 -6.63 6.06
N ASN A 67 -7.28 -6.70 6.96
CA ASN A 67 -7.50 -6.40 8.37
C ASN A 67 -7.90 -4.95 8.58
N ALA A 68 -7.18 -3.99 8.00
CA ALA A 68 -7.51 -2.57 8.09
C ALA A 68 -8.90 -2.28 7.50
N LEU A 69 -9.22 -2.84 6.32
CA LEU A 69 -10.54 -2.69 5.71
C LEU A 69 -11.65 -3.25 6.59
N VAL A 70 -11.48 -4.46 7.14
CA VAL A 70 -12.44 -5.08 8.05
C VAL A 70 -12.65 -4.23 9.30
N HIS A 71 -11.56 -3.78 9.95
CA HIS A 71 -11.64 -2.92 11.13
C HIS A 71 -12.44 -1.64 10.88
N LYS A 72 -12.20 -0.98 9.77
CA LYS A 72 -12.91 0.24 9.38
C LYS A 72 -14.40 -0.03 9.13
N LEU A 73 -14.71 -1.10 8.40
CA LEU A 73 -16.09 -1.49 8.10
C LEU A 73 -16.88 -1.79 9.37
N ILE A 74 -16.38 -2.67 10.23
CA ILE A 74 -17.11 -3.06 11.43
C ILE A 74 -17.16 -1.91 12.46
N GLY A 75 -16.12 -1.08 12.50
CA GLY A 75 -16.04 0.10 13.37
C GLY A 75 -17.17 1.10 13.12
N ALA A 76 -17.64 1.24 11.87
CA ALA A 76 -18.76 2.10 11.52
C ALA A 76 -20.09 1.69 12.21
N TRP A 77 -20.20 0.45 12.66
CA TRP A 77 -21.32 -0.07 13.48
C TRP A 77 -20.96 -0.28 14.95
N GLY A 78 -19.81 0.27 15.40
CA GLY A 78 -19.37 0.14 16.78
C GLY A 78 -18.89 -1.27 17.16
N ILE A 79 -18.61 -2.14 16.19
CA ILE A 79 -18.06 -3.47 16.43
C ILE A 79 -16.53 -3.35 16.53
N THR A 80 -15.95 -3.84 17.61
CA THR A 80 -14.51 -3.71 17.89
C THR A 80 -13.68 -4.92 17.47
N ARG A 81 -14.32 -6.06 17.28
CA ARG A 81 -13.63 -7.32 16.91
C ARG A 81 -14.45 -8.08 15.86
N SER A 82 -13.77 -8.58 14.84
CA SER A 82 -14.35 -9.51 13.89
C SER A 82 -14.47 -10.91 14.50
N GLY A 83 -15.45 -11.67 14.02
CA GLY A 83 -15.68 -13.07 14.36
C GLY A 83 -16.39 -13.77 13.21
N ASP A 84 -16.62 -15.07 13.32
CA ASP A 84 -17.18 -15.91 12.24
C ASP A 84 -18.44 -15.35 11.58
N ARG A 85 -19.33 -14.77 12.39
CA ARG A 85 -20.57 -14.17 11.88
C ARG A 85 -20.30 -12.92 11.04
N THR A 86 -19.40 -12.07 11.50
CA THR A 86 -18.95 -10.86 10.79
C THR A 86 -18.24 -11.25 9.49
N ASP A 87 -17.35 -12.25 9.57
CA ASP A 87 -16.59 -12.70 8.41
C ASP A 87 -17.48 -13.27 7.31
N LYS A 88 -18.60 -13.94 7.67
CA LYS A 88 -19.60 -14.41 6.68
C LYS A 88 -20.26 -13.24 5.93
N VAL A 89 -20.72 -12.22 6.66
CA VAL A 89 -21.33 -11.02 6.05
C VAL A 89 -20.32 -10.34 5.12
N LEU A 90 -19.10 -10.13 5.60
CA LEU A 90 -18.06 -9.48 4.81
C LEU A 90 -17.60 -10.30 3.60
N ALA A 91 -17.59 -11.64 3.70
CA ALA A 91 -17.28 -12.50 2.56
C ALA A 91 -18.28 -12.29 1.40
N ASP A 92 -19.57 -12.16 1.72
CA ASP A 92 -20.60 -11.87 0.72
C ASP A 92 -20.43 -10.48 0.12
N VAL A 93 -20.19 -9.46 0.96
CA VAL A 93 -19.88 -8.09 0.50
C VAL A 93 -18.68 -8.06 -0.43
N PHE A 94 -17.57 -8.67 -0.01
CA PHE A 94 -16.32 -8.65 -0.80
C PHE A 94 -16.45 -9.40 -2.13
N ARG A 95 -17.33 -10.40 -2.21
CA ARG A 95 -17.59 -11.10 -3.49
C ARG A 95 -18.23 -10.20 -4.54
N MET A 96 -18.99 -9.20 -4.11
CA MET A 96 -19.72 -8.28 -5.00
C MET A 96 -18.92 -7.04 -5.42
N ILE A 97 -17.74 -6.82 -4.86
CA ILE A 97 -16.90 -5.65 -5.16
C ILE A 97 -15.87 -6.00 -6.23
N ASP A 98 -15.74 -5.15 -7.25
CA ASP A 98 -14.66 -5.25 -8.24
C ASP A 98 -13.32 -4.88 -7.61
N LYS A 99 -12.48 -5.88 -7.42
CA LYS A 99 -11.18 -5.77 -6.77
C LYS A 99 -10.22 -6.83 -7.26
N ARG A 100 -8.94 -6.58 -7.08
CA ARG A 100 -7.88 -7.60 -7.11
C ARG A 100 -7.39 -7.87 -5.69
N ILE A 101 -6.85 -9.04 -5.48
CA ILE A 101 -6.29 -9.44 -4.16
C ILE A 101 -4.89 -9.97 -4.41
N THR A 102 -3.92 -9.43 -3.69
CA THR A 102 -2.59 -10.02 -3.54
C THR A 102 -2.44 -10.59 -2.13
N ILE A 103 -1.59 -11.59 -2.01
CA ILE A 103 -1.27 -12.20 -0.71
C ILE A 103 0.22 -12.00 -0.49
N ASP A 104 0.54 -11.32 0.60
CA ASP A 104 1.90 -11.03 1.02
C ASP A 104 2.10 -11.67 2.41
N GLU A 105 2.91 -12.72 2.48
CA GLU A 105 3.08 -13.56 3.67
C GLU A 105 1.73 -14.06 4.22
N ASN A 106 1.25 -13.47 5.30
CA ASN A 106 0.00 -13.84 5.96
C ASN A 106 -1.11 -12.79 5.77
N ASN A 107 -0.88 -11.76 4.95
CA ASN A 107 -1.83 -10.68 4.73
C ASN A 107 -2.39 -10.70 3.31
N ALA A 108 -3.68 -10.48 3.19
CA ALA A 108 -4.31 -10.20 1.90
C ALA A 108 -4.46 -8.68 1.74
N PHE A 109 -4.08 -8.18 0.57
CA PHE A 109 -4.27 -6.78 0.20
C PHE A 109 -5.31 -6.65 -0.88
N PHE A 110 -6.21 -5.69 -0.71
CA PHE A 110 -7.29 -5.39 -1.63
C PHE A 110 -6.92 -4.18 -2.48
N TRP A 111 -6.98 -4.36 -3.78
CA TRP A 111 -6.68 -3.40 -4.82
C TRP A 111 -7.97 -3.01 -5.54
N LEU A 112 -8.16 -1.74 -5.80
CA LEU A 112 -9.28 -1.32 -6.64
C LEU A 112 -9.14 -1.92 -8.05
N GLY A 113 -10.23 -2.30 -8.70
CA GLY A 113 -10.20 -3.05 -9.97
C GLY A 113 -9.35 -2.45 -11.08
N LYS A 114 -9.13 -1.14 -11.07
CA LYS A 114 -8.27 -0.44 -12.04
C LYS A 114 -6.77 -0.48 -11.70
N GLN A 115 -6.40 -0.78 -10.45
CA GLN A 115 -5.00 -0.87 -10.03
C GLN A 115 -4.43 -2.21 -10.47
N ASN A 116 -3.17 -2.19 -10.91
CA ASN A 116 -2.44 -3.41 -11.27
C ASN A 116 -1.24 -3.58 -10.34
N PRO A 117 -1.25 -4.59 -9.44
CA PRO A 117 -0.12 -4.84 -8.54
C PRO A 117 1.21 -5.01 -9.27
N ASP A 118 1.23 -5.71 -10.42
CA ASP A 118 2.45 -6.01 -11.17
C ASP A 118 3.15 -4.77 -11.74
N THR A 119 2.42 -3.67 -11.89
CA THR A 119 2.94 -2.41 -12.43
C THR A 119 2.81 -1.25 -11.44
N TYR A 120 2.48 -1.55 -10.19
CA TYR A 120 2.32 -0.54 -9.16
C TYR A 120 3.69 0.02 -8.76
N ASP A 121 3.86 1.32 -8.95
CA ASP A 121 5.15 1.99 -8.77
C ASP A 121 5.07 3.21 -7.85
N ILE A 122 4.04 3.30 -7.04
CA ILE A 122 3.80 4.35 -6.06
C ILE A 122 4.06 3.81 -4.65
N TYR A 123 4.52 4.67 -3.75
CA TYR A 123 4.47 4.43 -2.31
C TYR A 123 3.80 5.60 -1.62
N ARG A 124 3.20 5.36 -0.44
CA ARG A 124 2.39 6.35 0.25
C ARG A 124 2.94 6.62 1.65
N PRO A 125 3.71 7.72 1.82
CA PRO A 125 4.14 8.20 3.13
C PRO A 125 2.95 8.53 4.04
N ALA A 126 3.21 8.60 5.36
CA ALA A 126 2.25 9.11 6.31
C ALA A 126 1.76 10.50 5.89
N ASP A 127 0.50 10.80 6.17
CA ASP A 127 -0.06 12.12 5.90
C ASP A 127 0.54 13.20 6.83
N ILE A 128 0.16 14.47 6.59
CA ILE A 128 0.61 15.62 7.39
C ILE A 128 0.15 15.50 8.86
N GLN A 129 -0.90 14.75 9.13
CA GLN A 129 -1.44 14.51 10.47
C GLN A 129 -0.71 13.37 11.20
N GLY A 130 0.23 12.68 10.51
CA GLY A 130 1.03 11.61 11.06
C GLY A 130 0.29 10.28 11.16
N ASN A 131 -0.74 10.05 10.35
CA ASN A 131 -1.42 8.76 10.23
C ASN A 131 -0.47 7.72 9.63
N LYS A 132 0.28 7.06 10.48
CA LYS A 132 1.22 5.99 10.10
C LYS A 132 0.49 4.68 10.00
N ARG A 133 0.79 3.94 8.94
CA ARG A 133 0.40 2.54 8.81
C ARG A 133 1.42 1.64 9.51
N GLU A 134 0.93 0.56 10.11
CA GLU A 134 1.82 -0.51 10.54
C GLU A 134 2.49 -1.17 9.32
N LEU A 135 3.70 -1.68 9.48
CA LEU A 135 4.43 -2.33 8.37
C LEU A 135 3.61 -3.45 7.71
N THR A 136 2.84 -4.18 8.52
CA THR A 136 1.93 -5.25 8.06
C THR A 136 0.74 -4.75 7.25
N GLU A 137 0.50 -3.45 7.23
CA GLU A 137 -0.57 -2.79 6.45
C GLU A 137 -0.05 -2.17 5.15
N ILE A 138 1.25 -2.29 4.88
CA ILE A 138 1.90 -1.78 3.68
C ILE A 138 2.20 -2.96 2.75
N PRO A 139 1.64 -3.01 1.53
CA PRO A 139 1.92 -4.10 0.61
C PRO A 139 3.36 -4.04 0.09
N SER A 140 3.92 -5.19 -0.24
CA SER A 140 5.31 -5.31 -0.74
C SER A 140 5.57 -4.46 -1.99
N GLU A 141 4.58 -4.25 -2.83
CA GLU A 141 4.66 -3.41 -4.02
C GLU A 141 5.00 -1.96 -3.69
N GLU A 142 4.41 -1.40 -2.62
CA GLU A 142 4.77 -0.06 -2.13
C GLU A 142 6.20 -0.04 -1.56
N ILE A 143 6.57 -1.06 -0.82
CA ILE A 143 7.94 -1.18 -0.27
C ILE A 143 8.96 -1.25 -1.40
N ILE A 144 8.70 -2.07 -2.42
CA ILE A 144 9.56 -2.18 -3.61
C ILE A 144 9.68 -0.84 -4.33
N SER A 145 8.58 -0.10 -4.46
CA SER A 145 8.59 1.23 -5.07
C SER A 145 9.49 2.20 -4.29
N ALA A 146 9.36 2.26 -2.95
CA ALA A 146 10.20 3.08 -2.09
C ALA A 146 11.68 2.67 -2.12
N VAL A 147 11.98 1.36 -2.10
CA VAL A 147 13.35 0.82 -2.25
C VAL A 147 13.95 1.25 -3.58
N THR A 148 13.19 1.14 -4.66
CA THR A 148 13.64 1.50 -6.00
C THR A 148 14.00 2.99 -6.08
N GLU A 149 13.21 3.86 -5.45
CA GLU A 149 13.51 5.29 -5.39
C GLU A 149 14.79 5.55 -4.61
N VAL A 150 14.94 4.98 -3.41
CA VAL A 150 16.16 5.13 -2.59
C VAL A 150 17.40 4.69 -3.36
N LEU A 151 17.35 3.55 -4.06
CA LEU A 151 18.47 3.07 -4.88
C LEU A 151 18.75 3.97 -6.10
N SER A 152 17.74 4.67 -6.60
CA SER A 152 17.92 5.63 -7.69
C SER A 152 18.62 6.91 -7.22
N GLU A 153 18.35 7.34 -5.99
CA GLU A 153 18.90 8.54 -5.39
C GLU A 153 20.33 8.35 -4.86
N GLN A 154 20.63 7.14 -4.35
CA GLN A 154 21.86 6.86 -3.63
C GLN A 154 22.57 5.62 -4.19
N ILE A 155 23.84 5.78 -4.59
CA ILE A 155 24.67 4.70 -5.10
C ILE A 155 25.51 4.11 -3.96
N GLY A 156 25.52 2.77 -3.85
CA GLY A 156 26.45 2.08 -2.95
C GLY A 156 26.03 2.01 -1.49
N LEU A 157 24.72 1.97 -1.22
CA LEU A 157 24.19 1.75 0.14
C LEU A 157 24.49 0.34 0.64
N SER A 158 24.83 0.24 1.93
CA SER A 158 24.80 -1.04 2.63
C SER A 158 23.34 -1.51 2.78
N ARG A 159 23.15 -2.84 2.96
CA ARG A 159 21.79 -3.37 3.22
C ARG A 159 21.12 -2.70 4.42
N ALA A 160 21.87 -2.44 5.49
CA ALA A 160 21.33 -1.80 6.71
C ALA A 160 20.91 -0.35 6.44
N ASP A 161 21.69 0.39 5.64
CA ASP A 161 21.34 1.77 5.28
C ASP A 161 20.15 1.81 4.33
N LEU A 162 20.08 0.88 3.36
CA LEU A 162 18.92 0.78 2.47
C LEU A 162 17.63 0.55 3.25
N ILE A 163 17.63 -0.38 4.20
CA ILE A 163 16.47 -0.63 5.07
C ILE A 163 16.09 0.64 5.84
N ARG A 164 17.07 1.33 6.41
CA ARG A 164 16.83 2.56 7.20
C ARG A 164 16.28 3.69 6.34
N GLU A 165 16.86 3.92 5.16
CA GLU A 165 16.40 4.99 4.26
C GLU A 165 15.01 4.67 3.67
N THR A 166 14.74 3.41 3.36
CA THR A 166 13.40 2.98 2.92
C THR A 166 12.38 3.18 4.04
N ALA A 167 12.69 2.81 5.28
CA ALA A 167 11.78 2.98 6.42
C ALA A 167 11.43 4.46 6.71
N LYS A 168 12.30 5.39 6.35
CA LYS A 168 12.01 6.84 6.50
C LYS A 168 10.97 7.36 5.49
N LYS A 169 10.69 6.59 4.44
CA LYS A 169 9.71 6.97 3.41
C LYS A 169 8.26 6.74 3.88
N PHE A 170 8.03 5.97 4.97
CA PHE A 170 6.75 5.65 5.58
C PHE A 170 6.64 6.21 7.01
#